data_668d9fb61af66aaba3b34df152f7be4f
#
_entry.id   668d9fb61af66aaba3b34df152f7be4f
#
_cell.length_a   1.000
_cell.length_b   1.000
_cell.length_c   1.000
_cell.angle_alpha   90.00
_cell.angle_beta   90.00
_cell.angle_gamma   90.00
#
_symmetry.space_group_name_H-M   'P 1'
#
loop_
_entity.id
_entity.type
_entity.pdbx_description
1 polymer ?
#
loop_
_entity_poly.entity_id
_entity_poly.type
_entity_poly.pdbx_seq_one_letter_code
_entity_poly.pdbx_strand_id
1 'polypeptide(L)'
;MATVVVSVDCAAANQGRCYTPELVRVAEEFHVPMTWLITVSANDPMSNIMLYHAEYLHRIPSWHEIGLRVHFQSNGTPITDGRERGMLIQEGKDLLKQCHIKPTAFRAADHMLQVSDLRYLEDIGIVVDATVAPGVVFEGRVDWGDAPTQPYHPAYNDLKARGDAKLLLVPVATYGGQLASLDMEWDALESILDYHLRHSEVISVAARDWANGVANWQRCAQYLRERGCRFVTLSQLASEWGR
;
A
#
# COMPACT_ATOMS: atom_id res chain seq x y z
N MET A 1 -9.42 14.62 14.73
CA MET A 1 -9.35 13.14 14.89
C MET A 1 -8.80 12.60 13.60
N ALA A 2 -7.62 11.96 13.62
CA ALA A 2 -6.98 11.48 12.41
C ALA A 2 -7.63 10.19 11.90
N THR A 3 -7.67 10.03 10.57
CA THR A 3 -8.03 8.77 9.90
C THR A 3 -6.74 8.00 9.62
N VAL A 4 -6.73 6.70 9.93
CA VAL A 4 -5.57 5.83 9.75
C VAL A 4 -5.88 4.77 8.71
N VAL A 5 -4.96 4.56 7.79
CA VAL A 5 -4.95 3.41 6.88
C VAL A 5 -3.70 2.56 7.15
N VAL A 6 -3.88 1.26 7.22
CA VAL A 6 -2.77 0.31 7.32
C VAL A 6 -2.78 -0.57 6.09
N SER A 7 -1.67 -0.58 5.37
CA SER A 7 -1.53 -1.37 4.14
C SER A 7 -0.38 -2.35 4.25
N VAL A 8 -0.61 -3.60 3.84
CA VAL A 8 0.35 -4.69 3.92
C VAL A 8 0.82 -5.07 2.52
N ASP A 9 2.11 -5.01 2.28
CA ASP A 9 2.72 -5.57 1.08
C ASP A 9 2.83 -7.09 1.24
N CYS A 10 2.15 -7.83 0.39
CA CYS A 10 2.07 -9.29 0.41
C CYS A 10 2.90 -9.88 -0.73
N ALA A 11 4.08 -10.42 -0.39
CA ALA A 11 4.98 -11.06 -1.34
C ALA A 11 5.65 -12.33 -0.77
N ALA A 12 5.24 -12.79 0.43
CA ALA A 12 5.90 -13.89 1.11
C ALA A 12 5.22 -15.25 0.92
N ALA A 13 4.19 -15.36 0.07
CA ALA A 13 3.42 -16.60 -0.09
C ALA A 13 4.27 -17.86 -0.33
N ASN A 14 5.43 -17.71 -0.97
CA ASN A 14 6.37 -18.79 -1.29
C ASN A 14 7.69 -18.72 -0.49
N GLN A 15 7.77 -17.81 0.46
CA GLN A 15 8.92 -17.71 1.35
C GLN A 15 8.64 -18.50 2.62
N GLY A 16 9.64 -19.18 3.17
CA GLY A 16 9.44 -20.08 4.32
C GLY A 16 8.84 -19.45 5.58
N ARG A 17 8.59 -18.12 5.59
CA ARG A 17 7.94 -17.40 6.68
C ARG A 17 7.09 -16.25 6.13
N CYS A 18 5.78 -16.34 6.37
CA CYS A 18 4.78 -15.34 6.06
C CYS A 18 4.05 -14.94 7.34
N TYR A 19 3.99 -13.65 7.66
CA TYR A 19 3.38 -13.14 8.89
C TYR A 19 1.90 -12.75 8.71
N THR A 20 1.29 -13.05 7.57
CA THR A 20 -0.14 -12.73 7.34
C THR A 20 -1.06 -13.22 8.45
N PRO A 21 -0.96 -14.47 8.94
CA PRO A 21 -1.87 -14.95 10.00
C PRO A 21 -1.75 -14.14 11.30
N GLU A 22 -0.53 -13.79 11.70
CA GLU A 22 -0.29 -13.04 12.92
C GLU A 22 -0.74 -11.59 12.80
N LEU A 23 -0.52 -10.95 11.63
CA LEU A 23 -1.00 -9.61 11.37
C LEU A 23 -2.54 -9.54 11.32
N VAL A 24 -3.20 -10.53 10.72
CA VAL A 24 -4.66 -10.68 10.73
C VAL A 24 -5.17 -10.80 12.16
N ARG A 25 -4.57 -11.68 12.97
CA ARG A 25 -4.99 -11.90 14.36
C ARG A 25 -4.96 -10.58 15.18
N VAL A 26 -3.92 -9.76 15.03
CA VAL A 26 -3.86 -8.45 15.71
C VAL A 26 -4.94 -7.52 15.16
N ALA A 27 -5.17 -7.50 13.85
CA ALA A 27 -6.22 -6.68 13.24
C ALA A 27 -7.61 -7.06 13.76
N GLU A 28 -7.88 -8.35 13.94
CA GLU A 28 -9.14 -8.86 14.54
C GLU A 28 -9.26 -8.47 16.01
N GLU A 29 -8.20 -8.64 16.80
CA GLU A 29 -8.16 -8.27 18.23
C GLU A 29 -8.53 -6.80 18.44
N PHE A 30 -8.01 -5.93 17.61
CA PHE A 30 -8.27 -4.48 17.68
C PHE A 30 -9.42 -4.01 16.77
N HIS A 31 -10.10 -4.89 16.04
CA HIS A 31 -11.14 -4.54 15.05
C HIS A 31 -10.68 -3.44 14.09
N VAL A 32 -9.51 -3.60 13.48
CA VAL A 32 -8.90 -2.63 12.56
C VAL A 32 -8.93 -3.17 11.13
N PRO A 33 -9.66 -2.52 10.21
CA PRO A 33 -9.59 -2.89 8.80
C PRO A 33 -8.21 -2.55 8.22
N MET A 34 -7.70 -3.43 7.34
CA MET A 34 -6.44 -3.26 6.64
C MET A 34 -6.62 -3.46 5.14
N THR A 35 -5.71 -2.90 4.35
CA THR A 35 -5.63 -3.17 2.91
C THR A 35 -4.43 -4.07 2.62
N TRP A 36 -4.68 -5.23 2.03
CA TRP A 36 -3.68 -6.24 1.70
C TRP A 36 -3.34 -6.15 0.22
N LEU A 37 -2.14 -5.67 -0.09
CA LEU A 37 -1.67 -5.40 -1.44
C LEU A 37 -0.90 -6.62 -1.94
N ILE A 38 -1.60 -7.52 -2.63
CA ILE A 38 -1.05 -8.80 -3.07
C ILE A 38 -0.19 -8.59 -4.31
N THR A 39 1.05 -9.05 -4.25
CA THR A 39 1.99 -9.00 -5.35
C THR A 39 1.65 -10.08 -6.37
N VAL A 40 1.14 -9.67 -7.52
CA VAL A 40 0.82 -10.55 -8.65
C VAL A 40 1.46 -9.98 -9.91
N SER A 41 2.31 -10.78 -10.54
CA SER A 41 2.97 -10.43 -11.80
C SER A 41 3.57 -11.70 -12.42
N ALA A 42 3.50 -11.85 -13.75
CA ALA A 42 4.18 -12.95 -14.44
C ALA A 42 5.71 -12.91 -14.28
N ASN A 43 6.24 -11.72 -14.06
CA ASN A 43 7.67 -11.54 -13.81
C ASN A 43 8.08 -11.84 -12.35
N ASP A 44 7.12 -12.08 -11.47
CA ASP A 44 7.39 -12.48 -10.11
C ASP A 44 7.43 -14.02 -10.04
N PRO A 45 8.60 -14.64 -9.80
CA PRO A 45 8.70 -16.10 -9.69
C PRO A 45 7.88 -16.68 -8.53
N MET A 46 7.40 -15.79 -7.65
CA MET A 46 6.53 -16.10 -6.51
C MET A 46 5.05 -16.06 -6.88
N SER A 47 4.72 -15.62 -8.10
CA SER A 47 3.35 -15.44 -8.59
C SER A 47 2.72 -16.80 -8.91
N ASN A 48 2.20 -17.47 -7.88
CA ASN A 48 1.45 -18.71 -8.00
C ASN A 48 0.07 -18.56 -7.39
N ILE A 49 -0.96 -18.60 -8.24
CA ILE A 49 -2.35 -18.37 -7.83
C ILE A 49 -2.83 -19.36 -6.74
N MET A 50 -2.33 -20.58 -6.74
CA MET A 50 -2.66 -21.57 -5.70
C MET A 50 -2.11 -21.16 -4.34
N LEU A 51 -0.91 -20.56 -4.31
CA LEU A 51 -0.32 -20.03 -3.09
C LEU A 51 -1.07 -18.80 -2.58
N TYR A 52 -1.55 -17.93 -3.48
CA TYR A 52 -2.37 -16.79 -3.09
C TYR A 52 -3.66 -17.22 -2.41
N HIS A 53 -4.33 -18.26 -2.94
CA HIS A 53 -5.50 -18.84 -2.28
C HIS A 53 -5.16 -19.35 -0.88
N ALA A 54 -4.11 -20.14 -0.74
CA ALA A 54 -3.76 -20.78 0.52
C ALA A 54 -3.24 -19.76 1.57
N GLU A 55 -2.38 -18.84 1.15
CA GLU A 55 -1.65 -17.96 2.08
C GLU A 55 -2.34 -16.62 2.34
N TYR A 56 -3.17 -16.15 1.42
CA TYR A 56 -3.85 -14.86 1.57
C TYR A 56 -5.37 -15.00 1.62
N LEU A 57 -6.02 -15.46 0.55
CA LEU A 57 -7.46 -15.34 0.41
C LEU A 57 -8.26 -16.16 1.41
N HIS A 58 -7.73 -17.29 1.89
CA HIS A 58 -8.35 -18.07 2.96
C HIS A 58 -8.07 -17.53 4.37
N ARG A 59 -7.04 -16.71 4.52
CA ARG A 59 -6.59 -16.22 5.83
C ARG A 59 -7.05 -14.80 6.13
N ILE A 60 -7.29 -14.01 5.07
CA ILE A 60 -7.71 -12.61 5.20
C ILE A 60 -9.24 -12.56 5.25
N PRO A 61 -9.84 -12.15 6.38
CA PRO A 61 -11.29 -12.00 6.51
C PRO A 61 -11.86 -11.01 5.49
N SER A 62 -13.11 -11.23 5.05
CA SER A 62 -13.76 -10.44 4.00
C SER A 62 -14.05 -8.97 4.34
N TRP A 63 -13.92 -8.57 5.59
CA TRP A 63 -14.07 -7.18 6.02
C TRP A 63 -12.79 -6.35 5.85
N HIS A 64 -11.69 -7.00 5.51
CA HIS A 64 -10.49 -6.35 5.00
C HIS A 64 -10.59 -6.09 3.50
N GLU A 65 -9.72 -5.25 2.99
CA GLU A 65 -9.60 -4.98 1.56
C GLU A 65 -8.43 -5.77 0.97
N ILE A 66 -8.62 -6.31 -0.23
CA ILE A 66 -7.55 -6.89 -1.04
C ILE A 66 -7.32 -5.99 -2.24
N GLY A 67 -6.10 -5.49 -2.37
CA GLY A 67 -5.61 -4.67 -3.47
C GLY A 67 -4.54 -5.37 -4.29
N LEU A 68 -4.09 -4.69 -5.34
CA LEU A 68 -3.08 -5.15 -6.28
C LEU A 68 -1.73 -4.49 -5.99
N ARG A 69 -0.66 -5.27 -5.99
CA ARG A 69 0.72 -4.77 -5.98
C ARG A 69 1.47 -5.35 -7.18
N VAL A 70 2.23 -4.52 -7.89
CA VAL A 70 2.97 -4.95 -9.08
C VAL A 70 4.44 -4.55 -8.97
N HIS A 71 5.33 -5.47 -9.30
CA HIS A 71 6.76 -5.20 -9.50
C HIS A 71 7.03 -4.76 -10.93
N PHE A 72 7.55 -3.55 -11.09
CA PHE A 72 7.96 -3.01 -12.39
C PHE A 72 9.45 -3.22 -12.64
N GLN A 73 9.89 -4.47 -12.54
CA GLN A 73 11.27 -4.88 -12.75
C GLN A 73 11.32 -6.18 -13.55
N SER A 74 12.34 -6.31 -14.37
CA SER A 74 12.70 -7.55 -15.05
C SER A 74 14.18 -7.84 -14.77
N ASN A 75 14.48 -8.97 -14.12
CA ASN A 75 15.84 -9.35 -13.72
C ASN A 75 16.58 -8.23 -12.94
N GLY A 76 15.88 -7.53 -12.05
CA GLY A 76 16.42 -6.42 -11.25
C GLY A 76 16.56 -5.09 -11.99
N THR A 77 16.20 -5.04 -13.28
CA THR A 77 16.21 -3.81 -14.08
C THR A 77 14.81 -3.19 -14.10
N PRO A 78 14.67 -1.86 -13.81
CA PRO A 78 13.40 -1.18 -13.86
C PRO A 78 12.77 -1.20 -15.27
N ILE A 79 11.49 -1.52 -15.33
CA ILE A 79 10.67 -1.40 -16.55
C ILE A 79 10.16 0.04 -16.62
N THR A 80 10.59 0.78 -17.64
CA THR A 80 10.23 2.18 -17.87
C THR A 80 9.24 2.38 -19.02
N ASP A 81 9.09 1.36 -19.88
CA ASP A 81 8.13 1.40 -20.98
C ASP A 81 6.67 1.37 -20.43
N GLY A 82 5.91 2.43 -20.70
CA GLY A 82 4.56 2.59 -20.16
C GLY A 82 3.59 1.52 -20.67
N ARG A 83 3.78 1.00 -21.89
CA ARG A 83 2.93 -0.08 -22.42
C ARG A 83 3.20 -1.40 -21.71
N GLU A 84 4.47 -1.74 -21.50
CA GLU A 84 4.86 -2.95 -20.78
C GLU A 84 4.33 -2.89 -19.32
N ARG A 85 4.45 -1.73 -18.65
CA ARG A 85 3.89 -1.50 -17.32
C ARG A 85 2.37 -1.67 -17.30
N GLY A 86 1.66 -1.10 -18.27
CA GLY A 86 0.21 -1.27 -18.43
C GLY A 86 -0.20 -2.73 -18.60
N MET A 87 0.58 -3.53 -19.36
CA MET A 87 0.35 -4.97 -19.51
C MET A 87 0.50 -5.71 -18.16
N LEU A 88 1.52 -5.39 -17.36
CA LEU A 88 1.70 -6.00 -16.04
C LEU A 88 0.57 -5.64 -15.06
N ILE A 89 0.09 -4.40 -15.09
CA ILE A 89 -1.07 -3.94 -14.30
C ILE A 89 -2.33 -4.74 -14.69
N GLN A 90 -2.59 -4.85 -15.98
CA GLN A 90 -3.77 -5.61 -16.50
C GLN A 90 -3.68 -7.09 -16.13
N GLU A 91 -2.51 -7.70 -16.30
CA GLU A 91 -2.26 -9.09 -15.93
C GLU A 91 -2.50 -9.35 -14.44
N GLY A 92 -1.95 -8.49 -13.58
CA GLY A 92 -2.16 -8.60 -12.13
C GLY A 92 -3.64 -8.55 -11.75
N LYS A 93 -4.41 -7.65 -12.37
CA LYS A 93 -5.87 -7.62 -12.21
C LYS A 93 -6.53 -8.91 -12.65
N ASP A 94 -6.14 -9.44 -13.82
CA ASP A 94 -6.76 -10.64 -14.39
C ASP A 94 -6.44 -11.89 -13.55
N LEU A 95 -5.25 -11.96 -12.94
CA LEU A 95 -4.88 -13.01 -11.99
C LEU A 95 -5.75 -12.93 -10.71
N LEU A 96 -5.92 -11.75 -10.12
CA LEU A 96 -6.80 -11.58 -8.95
C LEU A 96 -8.26 -11.87 -9.31
N LYS A 97 -8.71 -11.53 -10.50
CA LYS A 97 -10.06 -11.86 -10.99
C LYS A 97 -10.31 -13.36 -11.05
N GLN A 98 -9.30 -14.18 -11.36
CA GLN A 98 -9.43 -15.65 -11.29
C GLN A 98 -9.72 -16.14 -9.88
N CYS A 99 -9.32 -15.38 -8.86
CA CYS A 99 -9.64 -15.59 -7.45
C CYS A 99 -10.94 -14.89 -7.01
N HIS A 100 -11.75 -14.39 -7.93
CA HIS A 100 -12.96 -13.60 -7.66
C HIS A 100 -12.71 -12.27 -6.93
N ILE A 101 -11.48 -11.74 -6.98
CA ILE A 101 -11.11 -10.45 -6.40
C ILE A 101 -11.17 -9.37 -7.49
N LYS A 102 -11.81 -8.26 -7.16
CA LYS A 102 -11.80 -7.03 -7.97
C LYS A 102 -11.03 -5.96 -7.19
N PRO A 103 -9.73 -5.79 -7.43
CA PRO A 103 -8.94 -4.81 -6.69
C PRO A 103 -9.39 -3.39 -7.03
N THR A 104 -9.45 -2.53 -6.03
CA THR A 104 -9.72 -1.09 -6.15
C THR A 104 -8.58 -0.25 -5.56
N ALA A 105 -7.68 -0.87 -4.78
CA ALA A 105 -6.46 -0.28 -4.26
C ALA A 105 -5.22 -0.85 -4.94
N PHE A 106 -4.18 -0.04 -5.04
CA PHE A 106 -2.92 -0.39 -5.71
C PHE A 106 -1.69 0.11 -4.95
N ARG A 107 -0.56 -0.55 -5.18
CA ARG A 107 0.78 -0.06 -4.88
C ARG A 107 1.78 -0.54 -5.92
N ALA A 108 2.59 0.36 -6.46
CA ALA A 108 3.79 -0.02 -7.19
C ALA A 108 4.86 -0.49 -6.20
N ALA A 109 5.42 -1.67 -6.42
CA ALA A 109 6.54 -2.15 -5.62
C ALA A 109 7.72 -1.18 -5.72
N ASP A 110 8.54 -1.15 -4.67
CA ASP A 110 9.73 -0.28 -4.59
C ASP A 110 9.41 1.21 -4.81
N HIS A 111 8.16 1.62 -4.56
CA HIS A 111 7.67 2.99 -4.75
C HIS A 111 7.79 3.53 -6.20
N MET A 112 7.82 2.64 -7.20
CA MET A 112 8.12 2.95 -8.59
C MET A 112 6.87 3.27 -9.43
N LEU A 113 5.98 4.13 -8.97
CA LEU A 113 4.85 4.63 -9.78
C LEU A 113 5.35 5.62 -10.84
N GLN A 114 4.77 5.60 -12.04
CA GLN A 114 5.04 6.53 -13.12
C GLN A 114 3.74 7.19 -13.61
N VAL A 115 3.88 8.36 -14.23
CA VAL A 115 2.76 9.10 -14.85
C VAL A 115 1.98 8.24 -15.84
N SER A 116 2.69 7.43 -16.63
CA SER A 116 2.07 6.51 -17.59
C SER A 116 1.12 5.50 -16.95
N ASP A 117 1.32 5.16 -15.68
CA ASP A 117 0.51 4.15 -14.99
C ASP A 117 -0.89 4.66 -14.64
N LEU A 118 -1.06 5.97 -14.43
CA LEU A 118 -2.31 6.56 -13.97
C LEU A 118 -3.52 6.12 -14.79
N ARG A 119 -3.44 6.25 -16.12
CA ARG A 119 -4.57 5.89 -17.01
C ARG A 119 -4.84 4.40 -17.01
N TYR A 120 -3.81 3.56 -16.99
CA TYR A 120 -3.99 2.10 -16.92
C TYR A 120 -4.67 1.69 -15.61
N LEU A 121 -4.28 2.29 -14.48
CA LEU A 121 -4.89 2.03 -13.19
C LEU A 121 -6.36 2.46 -13.16
N GLU A 122 -6.67 3.66 -13.66
CA GLU A 122 -8.04 4.16 -13.78
C GLU A 122 -8.91 3.29 -14.69
N ASP A 123 -8.39 2.88 -15.85
CA ASP A 123 -9.10 2.06 -16.84
C ASP A 123 -9.44 0.67 -16.28
N ILE A 124 -8.61 0.11 -15.44
CA ILE A 124 -8.91 -1.16 -14.78
C ILE A 124 -9.79 -1.01 -13.52
N GLY A 125 -10.11 0.21 -13.11
CA GLY A 125 -11.00 0.50 -11.99
C GLY A 125 -10.30 0.60 -10.63
N ILE A 126 -9.00 0.83 -10.58
CA ILE A 126 -8.29 1.25 -9.37
C ILE A 126 -8.69 2.68 -9.05
N VAL A 127 -9.04 2.95 -7.80
CA VAL A 127 -9.48 4.27 -7.34
C VAL A 127 -8.47 4.92 -6.39
N VAL A 128 -7.57 4.13 -5.81
CA VAL A 128 -6.59 4.61 -4.83
C VAL A 128 -5.25 3.91 -4.98
N ASP A 129 -4.17 4.68 -4.85
CA ASP A 129 -2.79 4.21 -4.85
C ASP A 129 -2.08 4.62 -3.56
N ALA A 130 -1.28 3.73 -2.98
CA ALA A 130 -0.53 3.95 -1.76
C ALA A 130 1.00 3.85 -1.97
N THR A 131 1.49 4.26 -3.13
CA THR A 131 2.90 4.16 -3.51
C THR A 131 3.76 5.31 -3.00
N VAL A 132 3.20 6.53 -2.93
CA VAL A 132 3.96 7.76 -2.68
C VAL A 132 4.61 7.76 -1.29
N ALA A 133 5.88 8.20 -1.22
CA ALA A 133 6.69 8.26 -0.01
C ALA A 133 7.34 9.65 0.16
N PRO A 134 6.59 10.69 0.59
CA PRO A 134 7.07 12.07 0.62
C PRO A 134 8.38 12.25 1.39
N GLY A 135 9.30 13.05 0.85
CA GLY A 135 10.59 13.32 1.48
C GLY A 135 11.62 12.19 1.34
N VAL A 136 11.30 11.13 0.58
CA VAL A 136 12.20 10.00 0.36
C VAL A 136 12.68 9.94 -1.08
N VAL A 137 13.99 9.74 -1.25
CA VAL A 137 14.62 9.49 -2.55
C VAL A 137 15.11 8.05 -2.58
N PHE A 138 14.60 7.27 -3.52
CA PHE A 138 15.07 5.92 -3.80
C PHE A 138 16.08 6.00 -4.95
N GLU A 139 17.37 5.99 -4.62
CA GLU A 139 18.46 6.22 -5.59
C GLU A 139 18.34 5.28 -6.81
N GLY A 140 18.45 5.87 -8.00
CA GLY A 140 18.33 5.15 -9.27
C GLY A 140 16.91 4.65 -9.62
N ARG A 141 15.87 4.99 -8.82
CA ARG A 141 14.49 4.53 -9.02
C ARG A 141 13.49 5.67 -9.08
N VAL A 142 13.27 6.38 -7.99
CA VAL A 142 12.26 7.44 -7.91
C VAL A 142 12.60 8.47 -6.82
N ASP A 143 12.25 9.71 -7.07
CA ASP A 143 12.37 10.82 -6.14
C ASP A 143 10.98 11.35 -5.74
N TRP A 144 10.62 11.14 -4.46
CA TRP A 144 9.39 11.66 -3.84
C TRP A 144 9.64 12.87 -2.93
N GLY A 145 10.81 13.53 -3.04
CA GLY A 145 11.27 14.56 -2.11
C GLY A 145 10.25 15.63 -1.77
N ASP A 146 9.59 16.19 -2.78
CA ASP A 146 8.62 17.29 -2.67
C ASP A 146 7.15 16.86 -2.89
N ALA A 147 6.88 15.56 -2.86
CA ALA A 147 5.50 15.05 -2.99
C ALA A 147 4.62 15.50 -1.81
N PRO A 148 3.31 15.73 -2.03
CA PRO A 148 2.35 16.03 -0.96
C PRO A 148 2.33 14.95 0.12
N THR A 149 2.22 15.36 1.38
CA THR A 149 2.21 14.47 2.56
C THR A 149 0.81 13.98 2.95
N GLN A 150 -0.24 14.58 2.38
CA GLN A 150 -1.64 14.18 2.60
C GLN A 150 -2.28 13.72 1.30
N PRO A 151 -3.36 12.94 1.33
CA PRO A 151 -3.99 12.43 0.12
C PRO A 151 -4.30 13.51 -0.91
N TYR A 152 -4.14 13.17 -2.17
CA TYR A 152 -4.36 14.10 -3.28
C TYR A 152 -4.61 13.37 -4.61
N HIS A 153 -5.27 14.04 -5.51
CA HIS A 153 -5.36 13.65 -6.91
C HIS A 153 -4.17 14.26 -7.68
N PRO A 154 -3.36 13.46 -8.39
CA PRO A 154 -2.20 13.99 -9.11
C PRO A 154 -2.59 14.62 -10.44
N ALA A 155 -1.68 15.39 -11.02
CA ALA A 155 -1.79 15.82 -12.41
C ALA A 155 -1.35 14.68 -13.35
N TYR A 156 -1.97 14.59 -14.54
CA TYR A 156 -1.63 13.56 -15.53
C TYR A 156 -0.24 13.70 -16.17
N ASN A 157 0.49 14.72 -15.85
CA ASN A 157 1.86 14.96 -16.31
C ASN A 157 2.90 15.08 -15.18
N ASP A 158 2.44 15.07 -13.93
CA ASP A 158 3.32 15.14 -12.77
C ASP A 158 2.66 14.49 -11.54
N LEU A 159 3.23 13.38 -11.06
CA LEU A 159 2.71 12.65 -9.90
C LEU A 159 2.80 13.45 -8.60
N LYS A 160 3.71 14.42 -8.50
CA LYS A 160 3.93 15.23 -7.30
C LYS A 160 3.07 16.49 -7.27
N ALA A 161 2.52 16.89 -8.40
CA ALA A 161 1.61 18.03 -8.48
C ALA A 161 0.14 17.60 -8.26
N ARG A 162 -0.62 18.41 -7.50
CA ARG A 162 -2.07 18.24 -7.41
C ARG A 162 -2.71 18.55 -8.76
N GLY A 163 -3.71 17.77 -9.16
CA GLY A 163 -4.39 17.91 -10.45
C GLY A 163 -5.76 17.23 -10.48
N ASP A 164 -6.12 16.70 -11.64
CA ASP A 164 -7.44 16.23 -11.99
C ASP A 164 -7.53 14.74 -12.33
N ALA A 165 -6.48 13.96 -12.06
CA ALA A 165 -6.56 12.51 -12.17
C ALA A 165 -7.65 11.96 -11.24
N LYS A 166 -8.33 10.90 -11.68
CA LYS A 166 -9.38 10.26 -10.86
C LYS A 166 -8.79 9.43 -9.73
N LEU A 167 -7.57 8.91 -9.93
CA LEU A 167 -6.85 8.14 -8.93
C LEU A 167 -6.50 9.03 -7.73
N LEU A 168 -6.81 8.56 -6.52
CA LEU A 168 -6.35 9.19 -5.29
C LEU A 168 -4.98 8.61 -4.90
N LEU A 169 -3.97 9.44 -4.72
CA LEU A 169 -2.70 9.05 -4.11
C LEU A 169 -2.79 9.24 -2.59
N VAL A 170 -2.52 8.19 -1.84
CA VAL A 170 -2.47 8.19 -0.37
C VAL A 170 -1.02 7.95 0.06
N PRO A 171 -0.27 9.01 0.35
CA PRO A 171 1.13 8.89 0.71
C PRO A 171 1.33 8.11 2.00
N VAL A 172 2.37 7.26 2.04
CA VAL A 172 2.83 6.66 3.30
C VAL A 172 3.33 7.77 4.22
N ALA A 173 2.98 7.73 5.49
CA ALA A 173 3.45 8.70 6.47
C ALA A 173 4.98 8.65 6.56
N THR A 174 5.62 9.82 6.52
CA THR A 174 7.09 9.94 6.57
C THR A 174 7.50 11.05 7.53
N TYR A 175 8.62 10.87 8.20
CA TYR A 175 9.26 11.91 9.01
C TYR A 175 10.77 11.68 9.05
N GLY A 176 11.56 12.75 8.87
CA GLY A 176 13.02 12.65 8.86
C GLY A 176 13.59 11.73 7.76
N GLY A 177 12.90 11.60 6.62
CA GLY A 177 13.30 10.70 5.52
C GLY A 177 13.02 9.22 5.77
N GLN A 178 12.29 8.88 6.84
CA GLN A 178 11.90 7.50 7.16
C GLN A 178 10.40 7.30 6.92
N LEU A 179 10.04 6.10 6.43
CA LEU A 179 8.65 5.67 6.20
C LEU A 179 8.07 5.06 7.48
N ALA A 180 6.82 5.37 7.81
CA ALA A 180 6.08 4.66 8.84
C ALA A 180 5.85 3.22 8.41
N SER A 181 6.62 2.30 8.96
CA SER A 181 6.53 0.87 8.69
C SER A 181 6.52 0.05 9.98
N LEU A 182 5.65 -0.96 10.05
CA LEU A 182 5.54 -1.80 11.27
C LEU A 182 6.78 -2.63 11.55
N ASP A 183 7.70 -2.77 10.63
CA ASP A 183 8.94 -3.53 10.79
C ASP A 183 10.18 -2.69 11.13
N MET A 184 9.98 -1.39 11.39
CA MET A 184 11.03 -0.51 11.91
C MET A 184 11.10 -0.56 13.46
N GLU A 185 12.12 0.08 14.03
CA GLU A 185 12.20 0.23 15.49
C GLU A 185 11.03 1.06 16.03
N TRP A 186 10.46 0.65 17.18
CA TRP A 186 9.25 1.28 17.72
C TRP A 186 9.42 2.79 17.97
N ASP A 187 10.52 3.21 18.60
CA ASP A 187 10.73 4.62 18.94
C ASP A 187 10.75 5.53 17.70
N ALA A 188 11.28 5.00 16.57
CA ALA A 188 11.24 5.70 15.29
C ALA A 188 9.82 5.75 14.71
N LEU A 189 9.09 4.64 14.76
CA LEU A 189 7.69 4.60 14.34
C LEU A 189 6.82 5.55 15.17
N GLU A 190 6.94 5.51 16.50
CA GLU A 190 6.21 6.38 17.41
C GLU A 190 6.48 7.86 17.13
N SER A 191 7.73 8.22 16.86
CA SER A 191 8.11 9.60 16.48
C SER A 191 7.40 10.06 15.19
N ILE A 192 7.28 9.18 14.18
CA ILE A 192 6.55 9.47 12.95
C ILE A 192 5.05 9.63 13.26
N LEU A 193 4.48 8.70 14.03
CA LEU A 193 3.05 8.75 14.40
C LEU A 193 2.72 10.01 15.18
N ASP A 194 3.56 10.40 16.15
CA ASP A 194 3.40 11.62 16.95
C ASP A 194 3.45 12.89 16.10
N TYR A 195 4.34 12.93 15.11
CA TYR A 195 4.39 14.04 14.18
C TYR A 195 3.07 14.15 13.40
N HIS A 196 2.62 13.04 12.80
CA HIS A 196 1.42 13.03 11.97
C HIS A 196 0.13 13.22 12.78
N LEU A 197 0.04 12.74 14.01
CA LEU A 197 -1.12 13.01 14.89
C LEU A 197 -1.34 14.51 15.14
N ARG A 198 -0.28 15.32 15.07
CA ARG A 198 -0.34 16.78 15.27
C ARG A 198 -0.54 17.56 13.98
N HIS A 199 -0.18 17.00 12.82
CA HIS A 199 -0.05 17.78 11.57
C HIS A 199 -0.84 17.21 10.40
N SER A 200 -1.51 16.05 10.55
CA SER A 200 -2.13 15.35 9.44
C SER A 200 -3.55 14.92 9.72
N GLU A 201 -4.40 14.93 8.70
CA GLU A 201 -5.75 14.38 8.74
C GLU A 201 -5.75 12.87 8.49
N VAL A 202 -4.81 12.41 7.66
CA VAL A 202 -4.64 11.00 7.30
C VAL A 202 -3.23 10.54 7.66
N ILE A 203 -3.14 9.37 8.29
CA ILE A 203 -1.89 8.69 8.64
C ILE A 203 -1.89 7.33 7.92
N SER A 204 -0.97 7.12 7.00
CA SER A 204 -0.82 5.85 6.29
C SER A 204 0.42 5.11 6.79
N VAL A 205 0.21 3.89 7.31
CA VAL A 205 1.26 3.02 7.86
C VAL A 205 1.43 1.81 6.94
N ALA A 206 2.66 1.51 6.58
CA ALA A 206 3.01 0.34 5.79
C ALA A 206 3.36 -0.86 6.68
N ALA A 207 3.17 -2.06 6.15
CA ALA A 207 3.64 -3.31 6.70
C ALA A 207 4.11 -4.22 5.57
N ARG A 208 4.89 -5.25 5.91
CA ARG A 208 5.37 -6.27 4.98
C ARG A 208 5.13 -7.65 5.58
N ASP A 209 4.55 -8.56 4.81
CA ASP A 209 4.24 -9.91 5.30
C ASP A 209 5.47 -10.83 5.43
N TRP A 210 6.61 -10.42 4.89
CA TRP A 210 7.91 -11.10 5.04
C TRP A 210 8.78 -10.56 6.17
N ALA A 211 8.36 -9.47 6.83
CA ALA A 211 9.07 -8.84 7.92
C ALA A 211 8.25 -8.89 9.22
N ASN A 212 8.93 -9.11 10.34
CA ASN A 212 8.25 -9.26 11.64
C ASN A 212 7.81 -7.91 12.23
N GLY A 213 6.69 -7.40 11.78
CA GLY A 213 6.06 -6.19 12.32
C GLY A 213 4.97 -6.45 13.36
N VAL A 214 4.75 -7.70 13.79
CA VAL A 214 3.58 -8.09 14.62
C VAL A 214 3.54 -7.36 15.96
N ALA A 215 4.66 -7.30 16.69
CA ALA A 215 4.72 -6.61 17.99
C ALA A 215 4.47 -5.10 17.85
N ASN A 216 5.03 -4.49 16.81
CA ASN A 216 4.79 -3.08 16.52
C ASN A 216 3.35 -2.84 16.05
N TRP A 217 2.74 -3.81 15.33
CA TRP A 217 1.35 -3.70 14.93
C TRP A 217 0.42 -3.64 16.15
N GLN A 218 0.63 -4.52 17.13
CA GLN A 218 -0.12 -4.49 18.38
C GLN A 218 0.01 -3.16 19.12
N ARG A 219 1.25 -2.67 19.26
CA ARG A 219 1.53 -1.36 19.88
C ARG A 219 0.90 -0.21 19.10
N CYS A 220 1.06 -0.20 17.78
CA CYS A 220 0.54 0.84 16.89
C CYS A 220 -1.00 0.91 16.94
N ALA A 221 -1.68 -0.25 16.87
CA ALA A 221 -3.13 -0.31 16.95
C ALA A 221 -3.66 0.23 18.28
N GLN A 222 -3.06 -0.19 19.39
CA GLN A 222 -3.40 0.32 20.72
C GLN A 222 -3.13 1.83 20.82
N TYR A 223 -1.92 2.26 20.45
CA TYR A 223 -1.46 3.63 20.53
C TYR A 223 -2.37 4.62 19.80
N LEU A 224 -2.78 4.27 18.57
CA LEU A 224 -3.64 5.12 17.75
C LEU A 224 -5.10 5.08 18.22
N ARG A 225 -5.59 3.94 18.75
CA ARG A 225 -6.92 3.83 19.32
C ARG A 225 -7.08 4.66 20.59
N GLU A 226 -6.11 4.63 21.48
CA GLU A 226 -6.12 5.45 22.72
C GLU A 226 -6.17 6.95 22.40
N ARG A 227 -5.69 7.34 21.21
CA ARG A 227 -5.74 8.73 20.70
C ARG A 227 -7.00 9.05 19.88
N GLY A 228 -7.96 8.12 19.85
CA GLY A 228 -9.24 8.30 19.20
C GLY A 228 -9.17 8.25 17.66
N CYS A 229 -8.12 7.69 17.06
CA CYS A 229 -8.03 7.57 15.61
C CYS A 229 -9.07 6.60 15.05
N ARG A 230 -9.57 6.90 13.87
CA ARG A 230 -10.46 6.04 13.10
C ARG A 230 -9.67 5.26 12.06
N PHE A 231 -9.85 3.95 12.00
CA PHE A 231 -9.21 3.09 11.00
C PHE A 231 -10.17 2.79 9.84
N VAL A 232 -9.65 2.85 8.63
CA VAL A 232 -10.38 2.54 7.38
C VAL A 232 -9.45 1.83 6.39
N THR A 233 -10.03 1.17 5.38
CA THR A 233 -9.27 0.68 4.22
C THR A 233 -8.94 1.83 3.26
N LEU A 234 -8.03 1.59 2.32
CA LEU A 234 -7.67 2.58 1.31
C LEU A 234 -8.88 3.01 0.47
N SER A 235 -9.69 2.06 0.02
CA SER A 235 -10.87 2.39 -0.79
C SER A 235 -12.00 3.06 0.00
N GLN A 236 -12.14 2.74 1.28
CA GLN A 236 -13.05 3.49 2.17
C GLN A 236 -12.60 4.95 2.29
N LEU A 237 -11.29 5.18 2.52
CA LEU A 237 -10.74 6.53 2.52
C LEU A 237 -11.03 7.25 1.20
N ALA A 238 -10.75 6.60 0.05
CA ALA A 238 -10.98 7.21 -1.26
C ALA A 238 -12.45 7.57 -1.50
N SER A 239 -13.38 6.77 -0.99
CA SER A 239 -14.82 7.04 -1.12
C SER A 239 -15.28 8.24 -0.30
N GLU A 240 -14.56 8.61 0.74
CA GLU A 240 -14.86 9.73 1.65
C GLU A 240 -14.06 11.00 1.32
N TRP A 241 -12.91 10.85 0.64
CA TRP A 241 -11.98 11.94 0.35
C TRP A 241 -12.56 12.86 -0.74
N GLY A 242 -12.66 14.16 -0.44
CA GLY A 242 -13.14 15.15 -1.41
C GLY A 242 -14.68 15.29 -1.50
N ARG A 243 -15.41 14.72 -0.56
CA ARG A 243 -16.86 14.96 -0.38
C ARG A 243 -17.15 16.14 0.52
#